data_0fd6a03cbeb0284912aae4d9596e67fb
#
_entry.id   0fd6a03cbeb0284912aae4d9596e67fb
#
_cell.length_a   1.000
_cell.length_b   1.000
_cell.length_c   1.000
_cell.angle_alpha   90.00
_cell.angle_beta   90.00
_cell.angle_gamma   90.00
#
_symmetry.space_group_name_H-M   'P 1'
#
loop_
_entity.id
_entity.type
_entity.pdbx_description
1 polymer ?
#
loop_
_entity_poly.entity_id
_entity_poly.type
_entity_poly.pdbx_seq_one_letter_code
_entity_poly.pdbx_strand_id
1 'polypeptide(L)'
;MSSKEKIIKYYIESNNLEYNVFDHDKNVFVENDKEVFRMISFGKSMVFTGRKDLINWAEKNFIDTLSEDIIDGKNLHKIECKLRENYLCLAGEHLRFLYSKSEDITCPDNVILKKIEKENMREFYVKYPGFENALNYEKDEIAIAAFIEEKIAALAGADRYHDPLWQIGIDTVKEFRGQGLAKLLTQELTKEILKLGKIPYYTTWSGNIASMRTAIAAGFYPVWVEYFAEEASL
;
A
#
# COMPACT_ATOMS: atom_id res chain seq x y z
N MET A 1 3.76 16.58 -13.84
CA MET A 1 3.15 16.20 -12.54
C MET A 1 3.85 14.96 -12.02
N SER A 2 4.44 15.01 -10.86
CA SER A 2 5.12 13.88 -10.21
C SER A 2 4.13 12.78 -9.83
N SER A 3 4.63 11.57 -9.52
CA SER A 3 3.76 10.49 -9.04
C SER A 3 3.03 10.86 -7.75
N LYS A 4 3.70 11.55 -6.82
CA LYS A 4 3.09 12.07 -5.58
C LYS A 4 1.93 13.03 -5.89
N GLU A 5 2.12 14.02 -6.77
CA GLU A 5 1.08 14.97 -7.15
C GLU A 5 -0.14 14.28 -7.80
N LYS A 6 0.10 13.25 -8.62
CA LYS A 6 -1.00 12.47 -9.23
C LYS A 6 -1.83 11.75 -8.18
N ILE A 7 -1.19 11.22 -7.13
CA ILE A 7 -1.85 10.52 -6.03
C ILE A 7 -2.62 11.48 -5.15
N ILE A 8 -2.02 12.60 -4.77
CA ILE A 8 -2.71 13.66 -4.02
C ILE A 8 -3.95 14.12 -4.79
N LYS A 9 -3.82 14.38 -6.09
CA LYS A 9 -4.95 14.73 -6.96
C LYS A 9 -6.03 13.65 -6.95
N TYR A 10 -5.64 12.37 -7.03
CA TYR A 10 -6.59 11.26 -6.96
C TYR A 10 -7.40 11.28 -5.64
N TYR A 11 -6.74 11.42 -4.48
CA TYR A 11 -7.44 11.49 -3.20
C TYR A 11 -8.37 12.71 -3.09
N ILE A 12 -7.93 13.86 -3.60
CA ILE A 12 -8.73 15.08 -3.66
C ILE A 12 -10.01 14.86 -4.48
N GLU A 13 -9.88 14.34 -5.70
CA GLU A 13 -11.01 14.14 -6.61
C GLU A 13 -11.96 13.03 -6.14
N SER A 14 -11.41 11.92 -5.62
CA SER A 14 -12.21 10.78 -5.15
C SER A 14 -13.06 11.11 -3.91
N ASN A 15 -12.57 12.00 -3.06
CA ASN A 15 -13.20 12.36 -1.79
C ASN A 15 -13.79 13.78 -1.80
N ASN A 16 -13.76 14.46 -2.94
CA ASN A 16 -14.26 15.84 -3.10
C ASN A 16 -13.65 16.82 -2.09
N LEU A 17 -12.32 16.71 -1.91
CA LEU A 17 -11.54 17.53 -0.98
C LEU A 17 -11.08 18.83 -1.65
N GLU A 18 -10.70 19.83 -0.84
CA GLU A 18 -10.05 21.04 -1.34
C GLU A 18 -8.64 20.73 -1.87
N TYR A 19 -8.21 21.45 -2.91
CA TYR A 19 -6.95 21.18 -3.63
C TYR A 19 -5.70 21.17 -2.73
N ASN A 20 -5.67 22.01 -1.70
CA ASN A 20 -4.54 22.17 -0.78
C ASN A 20 -4.71 21.42 0.56
N VAL A 21 -5.68 20.52 0.67
CA VAL A 21 -6.05 19.84 1.92
C VAL A 21 -4.88 19.18 2.65
N PHE A 22 -3.89 18.65 1.91
CA PHE A 22 -2.71 18.00 2.48
C PHE A 22 -1.54 18.95 2.79
N ASP A 23 -1.69 20.24 2.49
CA ASP A 23 -0.66 21.27 2.71
C ASP A 23 -1.00 22.24 3.86
N HIS A 24 -2.11 22.01 4.56
CA HIS A 24 -2.49 22.78 5.74
C HIS A 24 -1.53 22.56 6.90
N ASP A 25 -1.36 23.59 7.74
CA ASP A 25 -0.57 23.50 8.97
C ASP A 25 -1.36 22.88 10.14
N LYS A 26 -2.67 22.71 9.97
CA LYS A 26 -3.57 22.08 10.92
C LYS A 26 -4.25 20.86 10.30
N ASN A 27 -4.69 19.95 11.15
CA ASN A 27 -5.48 18.80 10.73
C ASN A 27 -6.81 19.24 10.10
N VAL A 28 -7.27 18.46 9.12
CA VAL A 28 -8.47 18.75 8.34
C VAL A 28 -9.52 17.66 8.55
N PHE A 29 -10.77 18.06 8.70
CA PHE A 29 -11.87 17.17 9.03
C PHE A 29 -12.97 17.35 7.98
N VAL A 30 -13.28 16.28 7.22
CA VAL A 30 -14.20 16.34 6.09
C VAL A 30 -15.25 15.24 6.21
N GLU A 31 -16.53 15.65 6.28
CA GLU A 31 -17.64 14.72 6.20
C GLU A 31 -17.68 14.06 4.80
N ASN A 32 -17.78 12.74 4.76
CA ASN A 32 -17.82 11.97 3.52
C ASN A 32 -18.65 10.69 3.71
N ASP A 33 -19.81 10.63 3.08
CA ASP A 33 -20.71 9.48 3.19
C ASP A 33 -20.26 8.23 2.40
N LYS A 34 -19.17 8.33 1.62
CA LYS A 34 -18.64 7.22 0.84
C LYS A 34 -17.79 6.26 1.66
N GLU A 35 -17.34 6.68 2.82
CA GLU A 35 -16.51 5.89 3.72
C GLU A 35 -16.88 6.13 5.18
N VAL A 36 -16.57 5.16 6.02
CA VAL A 36 -16.95 5.23 7.43
C VAL A 36 -16.01 6.14 8.23
N PHE A 37 -14.71 5.90 8.10
CA PHE A 37 -13.66 6.70 8.75
C PHE A 37 -12.30 6.39 8.12
N ARG A 38 -11.54 7.43 7.82
CA ARG A 38 -10.19 7.34 7.28
C ARG A 38 -9.32 8.48 7.81
N MET A 39 -8.05 8.20 7.98
CA MET A 39 -7.01 9.18 8.28
C MET A 39 -5.88 9.03 7.26
N ILE A 40 -5.47 10.13 6.65
CA ILE A 40 -4.37 10.15 5.66
C ILE A 40 -3.43 11.30 5.98
N SER A 41 -2.11 11.06 5.98
CA SER A 41 -1.10 12.11 6.04
C SER A 41 0.01 11.90 5.02
N PHE A 42 0.33 12.97 4.30
CA PHE A 42 1.50 13.10 3.42
C PHE A 42 2.68 13.78 4.13
N GLY A 43 2.65 13.84 5.46
CA GLY A 43 3.72 14.35 6.31
C GLY A 43 3.56 15.79 6.80
N LYS A 44 2.44 16.48 6.50
CA LYS A 44 2.19 17.84 6.97
C LYS A 44 0.93 17.92 7.85
N SER A 45 -0.24 17.70 7.28
CA SER A 45 -1.50 17.62 8.01
C SER A 45 -2.01 16.18 8.07
N MET A 46 -2.79 15.86 9.07
CA MET A 46 -3.66 14.68 9.06
C MET A 46 -5.02 15.08 8.51
N VAL A 47 -5.48 14.41 7.47
CA VAL A 47 -6.81 14.60 6.89
C VAL A 47 -7.70 13.45 7.37
N PHE A 48 -8.77 13.80 8.06
CA PHE A 48 -9.81 12.88 8.50
C PHE A 48 -10.99 12.98 7.55
N THR A 49 -11.44 11.84 7.03
CA THR A 49 -12.63 11.77 6.19
C THR A 49 -13.55 10.66 6.68
N GLY A 50 -14.86 10.83 6.52
CA GLY A 50 -15.84 9.82 6.88
C GLY A 50 -17.14 10.34 7.43
N ARG A 51 -17.83 9.46 8.15
CA ARG A 51 -19.17 9.69 8.70
C ARG A 51 -19.18 10.86 9.69
N LYS A 52 -20.17 11.73 9.55
CA LYS A 52 -20.33 13.00 10.31
C LYS A 52 -20.08 12.89 11.81
N ASP A 53 -20.66 11.90 12.46
CA ASP A 53 -20.54 11.72 13.91
C ASP A 53 -19.10 11.41 14.36
N LEU A 54 -18.37 10.61 13.55
CA LEU A 54 -16.96 10.27 13.79
C LEU A 54 -16.04 11.45 13.48
N ILE A 55 -16.30 12.19 12.41
CA ILE A 55 -15.53 13.37 12.04
C ILE A 55 -15.68 14.49 13.04
N ASN A 56 -16.89 14.80 13.49
CA ASN A 56 -17.12 15.81 14.54
C ASN A 56 -16.45 15.42 15.87
N TRP A 57 -16.43 14.12 16.20
CA TRP A 57 -15.69 13.63 17.35
C TRP A 57 -14.18 13.79 17.17
N ALA A 58 -13.64 13.44 15.99
CA ALA A 58 -12.21 13.57 15.69
C ALA A 58 -11.76 15.03 15.72
N GLU A 59 -12.51 15.96 15.13
CA GLU A 59 -12.23 17.40 15.17
C GLU A 59 -12.14 17.91 16.60
N LYS A 60 -13.13 17.63 17.42
CA LYS A 60 -13.15 18.04 18.85
C LYS A 60 -11.93 17.53 19.62
N ASN A 61 -11.35 16.41 19.23
CA ASN A 61 -10.27 15.75 19.98
C ASN A 61 -8.88 15.99 19.42
N PHE A 62 -8.75 16.35 18.13
CA PHE A 62 -7.45 16.37 17.43
C PHE A 62 -7.17 17.65 16.64
N ILE A 63 -8.03 18.67 16.67
CA ILE A 63 -7.82 19.90 15.89
C ILE A 63 -6.51 20.61 16.26
N ASP A 64 -6.11 20.59 17.52
CA ASP A 64 -4.88 21.20 18.03
C ASP A 64 -3.74 20.19 18.28
N THR A 65 -3.91 18.92 17.86
CA THR A 65 -2.88 17.88 17.99
C THR A 65 -1.96 17.93 16.77
N LEU A 66 -0.65 17.80 16.96
CA LEU A 66 0.29 17.68 15.84
C LEU A 66 -0.02 16.43 15.02
N SER A 67 0.12 16.51 13.70
CA SER A 67 -0.28 15.40 12.81
C SER A 67 0.49 14.11 13.09
N GLU A 68 1.79 14.21 13.41
CA GLU A 68 2.63 13.08 13.80
C GLU A 68 2.23 12.47 15.15
N ASP A 69 1.69 13.26 16.09
CA ASP A 69 1.27 12.77 17.41
C ASP A 69 -0.08 12.03 17.35
N ILE A 70 -0.87 12.22 16.29
CA ILE A 70 -2.16 11.52 16.12
C ILE A 70 -1.96 10.01 16.02
N ILE A 71 -0.85 9.59 15.42
CA ILE A 71 -0.51 8.17 15.25
C ILE A 71 0.32 7.59 16.40
N ASP A 72 0.43 8.30 17.52
CA ASP A 72 1.00 7.71 18.73
C ASP A 72 0.05 6.68 19.37
N GLY A 73 0.60 5.77 20.17
CA GLY A 73 -0.18 4.67 20.78
C GLY A 73 -1.34 5.15 21.64
N LYS A 74 -1.25 6.32 22.31
CA LYS A 74 -2.30 6.88 23.15
C LYS A 74 -3.48 7.39 22.30
N ASN A 75 -3.18 8.12 21.23
CA ASN A 75 -4.19 8.69 20.36
C ASN A 75 -4.83 7.61 19.47
N LEU A 76 -4.05 6.66 18.97
CA LEU A 76 -4.60 5.49 18.26
C LEU A 76 -5.53 4.67 19.16
N HIS A 77 -5.16 4.46 20.44
CA HIS A 77 -6.07 3.79 21.40
C HIS A 77 -7.38 4.57 21.60
N LYS A 78 -7.30 5.89 21.69
CA LYS A 78 -8.49 6.75 21.83
C LYS A 78 -9.41 6.65 20.60
N ILE A 79 -8.82 6.61 19.39
CA ILE A 79 -9.55 6.42 18.13
C ILE A 79 -10.17 5.03 18.09
N GLU A 80 -9.42 3.98 18.42
CA GLU A 80 -9.90 2.60 18.47
C GLU A 80 -11.10 2.47 19.44
N CYS A 81 -11.02 3.04 20.65
CA CYS A 81 -12.15 3.04 21.59
C CYS A 81 -13.41 3.69 20.98
N LYS A 82 -13.24 4.82 20.28
CA LYS A 82 -14.36 5.50 19.61
C LYS A 82 -14.96 4.68 18.49
N LEU A 83 -14.15 4.02 17.71
CA LEU A 83 -14.59 3.13 16.63
C LEU A 83 -15.35 1.92 17.19
N ARG A 84 -14.87 1.31 18.28
CA ARG A 84 -15.52 0.18 18.97
C ARG A 84 -16.94 0.50 19.47
N GLU A 85 -17.23 1.74 19.86
CA GLU A 85 -18.60 2.17 20.19
C GLU A 85 -19.58 2.00 19.01
N ASN A 86 -19.06 1.88 17.79
CA ASN A 86 -19.80 1.73 16.55
C ASN A 86 -19.60 0.34 15.89
N TYR A 87 -19.12 -0.64 16.63
CA TYR A 87 -18.78 -1.99 16.11
C TYR A 87 -17.73 -1.97 15.00
N LEU A 88 -16.84 -0.98 15.04
CA LEU A 88 -15.74 -0.80 14.10
C LEU A 88 -14.41 -1.01 14.81
N CYS A 89 -13.36 -1.29 14.03
CA CYS A 89 -11.99 -1.29 14.49
C CYS A 89 -11.11 -0.49 13.53
N LEU A 90 -9.97 -0.01 14.03
CA LEU A 90 -8.99 0.66 13.21
C LEU A 90 -8.15 -0.40 12.49
N ALA A 91 -8.12 -0.37 11.18
CA ALA A 91 -7.18 -1.17 10.39
C ALA A 91 -5.76 -0.70 10.66
N GLY A 92 -4.81 -1.63 10.67
CA GLY A 92 -3.42 -1.37 11.00
C GLY A 92 -2.80 -0.28 10.14
N GLU A 93 -1.73 0.33 10.66
CA GLU A 93 -0.94 1.33 9.94
C GLU A 93 -0.44 0.78 8.61
N HIS A 94 -0.81 1.46 7.53
CA HIS A 94 -0.33 1.15 6.19
C HIS A 94 0.58 2.28 5.70
N LEU A 95 1.88 2.02 5.72
CA LEU A 95 2.85 2.86 5.03
C LEU A 95 2.76 2.61 3.52
N ARG A 96 2.70 3.70 2.76
CA ARG A 96 2.60 3.70 1.31
C ARG A 96 3.87 4.27 0.71
N PHE A 97 4.44 3.55 -0.23
CA PHE A 97 5.73 3.85 -0.85
C PHE A 97 5.55 4.08 -2.34
N LEU A 98 6.24 5.08 -2.87
CA LEU A 98 6.36 5.32 -4.31
C LEU A 98 7.74 4.98 -4.80
N TYR A 99 7.81 4.53 -6.03
CA TYR A 99 9.06 4.32 -6.72
C TYR A 99 9.72 5.66 -7.10
N SER A 100 11.00 5.78 -6.83
CA SER A 100 11.83 6.91 -7.27
C SER A 100 12.80 6.44 -8.35
N LYS A 101 13.77 5.66 -7.94
CA LYS A 101 14.78 5.05 -8.81
C LYS A 101 15.49 3.95 -8.03
N SER A 102 16.07 3.01 -8.74
CA SER A 102 16.98 1.99 -8.17
C SER A 102 18.15 1.76 -9.10
N GLU A 103 19.23 1.26 -8.53
CA GLU A 103 20.25 0.62 -9.33
C GLU A 103 19.71 -0.72 -9.84
N ASP A 104 19.95 -1.01 -11.10
CA ASP A 104 19.55 -2.28 -11.69
C ASP A 104 20.28 -3.45 -11.02
N ILE A 105 19.51 -4.48 -10.68
CA ILE A 105 20.08 -5.73 -10.18
C ILE A 105 20.27 -6.66 -11.37
N THR A 106 21.46 -7.23 -11.48
CA THR A 106 21.67 -8.33 -12.40
C THR A 106 20.94 -9.58 -11.89
N CYS A 107 20.10 -10.17 -12.73
CA CYS A 107 19.50 -11.46 -12.42
C CYS A 107 20.58 -12.53 -12.30
N PRO A 108 20.63 -13.29 -11.19
CA PRO A 108 21.61 -14.39 -11.06
C PRO A 108 21.42 -15.46 -12.14
N ASP A 109 22.51 -16.06 -12.62
CA ASP A 109 22.49 -17.04 -13.73
C ASP A 109 21.62 -18.28 -13.43
N ASN A 110 21.45 -18.64 -12.16
CA ASN A 110 20.63 -19.76 -11.72
C ASN A 110 19.15 -19.40 -11.51
N VAL A 111 18.74 -18.16 -11.79
CA VAL A 111 17.36 -17.68 -11.63
C VAL A 111 16.72 -17.48 -13.00
N ILE A 112 15.59 -18.14 -13.23
CA ILE A 112 14.79 -17.96 -14.44
C ILE A 112 13.56 -17.13 -14.05
N LEU A 113 13.40 -15.97 -14.71
CA LEU A 113 12.22 -15.13 -14.54
C LEU A 113 11.15 -15.50 -15.58
N LYS A 114 9.91 -15.62 -15.11
CA LYS A 114 8.75 -15.86 -15.98
C LYS A 114 7.69 -14.80 -15.72
N LYS A 115 7.35 -14.04 -16.75
CA LYS A 115 6.20 -13.13 -16.75
C LYS A 115 4.92 -13.92 -16.90
N ILE A 116 3.90 -13.58 -16.14
CA ILE A 116 2.56 -14.15 -16.17
C ILE A 116 1.58 -13.04 -16.55
N GLU A 117 0.95 -13.19 -17.69
CA GLU A 117 -0.08 -12.26 -18.17
C GLU A 117 -1.44 -12.59 -17.52
N LYS A 118 -2.36 -11.62 -17.53
CA LYS A 118 -3.67 -11.68 -16.88
C LYS A 118 -4.44 -12.97 -17.15
N GLU A 119 -4.48 -13.39 -18.40
CA GLU A 119 -5.23 -14.56 -18.87
C GLU A 119 -4.70 -15.88 -18.30
N ASN A 120 -3.42 -15.94 -17.93
CA ASN A 120 -2.74 -17.14 -17.41
C ASN A 120 -2.68 -17.18 -15.87
N MET A 121 -3.10 -16.14 -15.16
CA MET A 121 -2.92 -16.02 -13.70
C MET A 121 -3.67 -17.10 -12.94
N ARG A 122 -4.93 -17.39 -13.33
CA ARG A 122 -5.74 -18.41 -12.65
C ARG A 122 -5.11 -19.80 -12.75
N GLU A 123 -4.63 -20.19 -13.93
CA GLU A 123 -3.95 -21.46 -14.14
C GLU A 123 -2.66 -21.52 -13.34
N PHE A 124 -1.90 -20.41 -13.34
CA PHE A 124 -0.66 -20.29 -12.60
C PHE A 124 -0.88 -20.41 -11.09
N TYR A 125 -1.89 -19.72 -10.54
CA TYR A 125 -2.24 -19.77 -9.13
C TYR A 125 -2.64 -21.18 -8.68
N VAL A 126 -3.45 -21.88 -9.47
CA VAL A 126 -3.84 -23.29 -9.20
C VAL A 126 -2.62 -24.21 -9.20
N LYS A 127 -1.69 -24.00 -10.12
CA LYS A 127 -0.46 -24.81 -10.23
C LYS A 127 0.53 -24.55 -9.10
N TYR A 128 0.59 -23.32 -8.61
CA TYR A 128 1.55 -22.85 -7.59
C TYR A 128 0.81 -22.12 -6.46
N PRO A 129 0.10 -22.86 -5.56
CA PRO A 129 -0.60 -22.24 -4.43
C PRO A 129 0.38 -21.75 -3.36
N GLY A 130 -0.11 -20.93 -2.42
CA GLY A 130 0.67 -20.45 -1.28
C GLY A 130 1.38 -19.12 -1.51
N PHE A 131 0.94 -18.32 -2.50
CA PHE A 131 1.45 -16.99 -2.80
C PHE A 131 0.34 -15.92 -2.70
N GLU A 132 -0.55 -16.05 -1.74
CA GLU A 132 -1.74 -15.20 -1.60
C GLU A 132 -1.39 -13.75 -1.28
N ASN A 133 -0.19 -13.47 -0.72
CA ASN A 133 0.29 -12.10 -0.51
C ASN A 133 0.92 -11.47 -1.76
N ALA A 134 1.26 -12.28 -2.77
CA ALA A 134 1.90 -11.83 -4.01
C ALA A 134 0.96 -11.86 -5.20
N LEU A 135 -0.01 -12.74 -5.21
CA LEU A 135 -0.89 -12.96 -6.36
C LEU A 135 -2.35 -13.13 -5.92
N ASN A 136 -3.19 -12.25 -6.45
CA ASN A 136 -4.64 -12.40 -6.45
C ASN A 136 -5.10 -12.48 -7.91
N TYR A 137 -5.37 -13.69 -8.41
CA TYR A 137 -5.67 -13.93 -9.83
C TYR A 137 -6.91 -13.18 -10.34
N GLU A 138 -7.80 -12.73 -9.47
CA GLU A 138 -8.97 -11.95 -9.84
C GLU A 138 -8.64 -10.47 -10.05
N LYS A 139 -7.70 -9.93 -9.27
CA LYS A 139 -7.37 -8.49 -9.23
C LYS A 139 -6.08 -8.15 -9.97
N ASP A 140 -5.08 -9.04 -9.92
CA ASP A 140 -3.77 -8.78 -10.51
C ASP A 140 -3.86 -8.67 -12.03
N GLU A 141 -3.10 -7.74 -12.58
CA GLU A 141 -3.03 -7.47 -14.02
C GLU A 141 -1.76 -8.09 -14.64
N ILE A 142 -0.72 -8.28 -13.85
CA ILE A 142 0.56 -8.84 -14.27
C ILE A 142 1.29 -9.43 -13.07
N ALA A 143 2.05 -10.51 -13.27
CA ALA A 143 2.93 -11.05 -12.27
C ALA A 143 4.27 -11.50 -12.86
N ILE A 144 5.28 -11.65 -12.01
CA ILE A 144 6.59 -12.20 -12.36
C ILE A 144 6.98 -13.23 -11.32
N ALA A 145 7.29 -14.45 -11.78
CA ALA A 145 7.79 -15.54 -10.95
C ALA A 145 9.29 -15.75 -11.16
N ALA A 146 10.01 -16.09 -10.09
CA ALA A 146 11.37 -16.55 -10.13
C ALA A 146 11.44 -18.06 -9.89
N PHE A 147 12.18 -18.78 -10.72
CA PHE A 147 12.43 -20.20 -10.60
C PHE A 147 13.92 -20.47 -10.39
N ILE A 148 14.22 -21.41 -9.50
CA ILE A 148 15.56 -21.95 -9.26
C ILE A 148 15.45 -23.49 -9.36
N GLU A 149 16.24 -24.13 -10.19
CA GLU A 149 16.17 -25.59 -10.40
C GLU A 149 14.74 -26.10 -10.67
N GLU A 150 14.01 -25.42 -11.55
CA GLU A 150 12.61 -25.68 -11.91
C GLU A 150 11.59 -25.51 -10.77
N LYS A 151 12.02 -25.15 -9.56
CA LYS A 151 11.13 -24.87 -8.42
C LYS A 151 10.81 -23.39 -8.38
N ILE A 152 9.54 -23.05 -8.11
CA ILE A 152 9.17 -21.67 -7.85
C ILE A 152 9.79 -21.19 -6.55
N ALA A 153 10.55 -20.09 -6.62
CA ALA A 153 11.29 -19.55 -5.50
C ALA A 153 10.67 -18.26 -4.94
N ALA A 154 10.09 -17.44 -5.81
CA ALA A 154 9.39 -16.22 -5.42
C ALA A 154 8.38 -15.81 -6.49
N LEU A 155 7.38 -15.02 -6.08
CA LEU A 155 6.35 -14.48 -6.96
C LEU A 155 6.05 -13.04 -6.57
N ALA A 156 5.98 -12.14 -7.55
CA ALA A 156 5.47 -10.78 -7.39
C ALA A 156 4.29 -10.58 -8.34
N GLY A 157 3.20 -10.04 -7.82
CA GLY A 157 2.01 -9.67 -8.59
C GLY A 157 1.68 -8.18 -8.44
N ALA A 158 0.94 -7.63 -9.39
CA ALA A 158 0.46 -6.26 -9.32
C ALA A 158 -1.02 -6.18 -9.63
N ASP A 159 -1.77 -5.66 -8.66
CA ASP A 159 -3.19 -5.36 -8.82
C ASP A 159 -3.43 -3.90 -9.22
N ARG A 160 -4.54 -3.66 -9.89
CA ARG A 160 -5.02 -2.33 -10.21
C ARG A 160 -5.87 -1.81 -9.05
N TYR A 161 -5.19 -1.36 -7.99
CA TYR A 161 -5.86 -0.79 -6.82
C TYR A 161 -6.75 0.40 -7.19
N HIS A 162 -6.19 1.39 -7.90
CA HIS A 162 -6.90 2.52 -8.53
C HIS A 162 -6.09 2.97 -9.73
N ASP A 163 -6.71 3.06 -10.91
CA ASP A 163 -6.01 3.58 -12.08
C ASP A 163 -5.64 5.08 -11.88
N PRO A 164 -4.36 5.48 -12.00
CA PRO A 164 -3.23 4.74 -12.55
C PRO A 164 -2.34 3.98 -11.54
N LEU A 165 -2.76 3.81 -10.27
CA LEU A 165 -1.99 3.18 -9.21
C LEU A 165 -2.08 1.65 -9.25
N TRP A 166 -0.92 0.99 -9.36
CA TRP A 166 -0.80 -0.45 -9.34
C TRP A 166 0.02 -0.91 -8.13
N GLN A 167 -0.63 -1.66 -7.25
CA GLN A 167 -0.05 -2.17 -6.01
C GLN A 167 0.78 -3.41 -6.29
N ILE A 168 2.00 -3.44 -5.72
CA ILE A 168 2.89 -4.60 -5.80
C ILE A 168 2.77 -5.43 -4.52
N GLY A 169 2.48 -6.72 -4.69
CA GLY A 169 2.59 -7.77 -3.69
C GLY A 169 3.78 -8.68 -3.99
N ILE A 170 4.39 -9.28 -2.95
CA ILE A 170 5.55 -10.16 -3.10
C ILE A 170 5.56 -11.26 -2.05
N ASP A 171 5.83 -12.49 -2.47
CA ASP A 171 6.13 -13.62 -1.60
C ASP A 171 7.40 -14.34 -2.05
N THR A 172 8.17 -14.82 -1.06
CA THR A 172 9.36 -15.65 -1.31
C THR A 172 9.28 -16.91 -0.46
N VAL A 173 9.39 -18.04 -1.11
CA VAL A 173 9.43 -19.36 -0.47
C VAL A 173 10.55 -19.39 0.57
N LYS A 174 10.27 -19.98 1.73
CA LYS A 174 11.14 -19.89 2.91
C LYS A 174 12.59 -20.30 2.65
N GLU A 175 12.77 -21.37 1.87
CA GLU A 175 14.09 -21.93 1.54
C GLU A 175 14.93 -20.99 0.65
N PHE A 176 14.30 -20.07 -0.07
CA PHE A 176 14.96 -19.13 -0.99
C PHE A 176 15.05 -17.71 -0.44
N ARG A 177 14.65 -17.49 0.83
CA ARG A 177 14.76 -16.17 1.46
C ARG A 177 16.23 -15.77 1.68
N GLY A 178 16.49 -14.47 1.74
CA GLY A 178 17.83 -13.92 1.94
C GLY A 178 18.70 -13.86 0.67
N GLN A 179 18.21 -14.34 -0.47
CA GLN A 179 18.94 -14.37 -1.77
C GLN A 179 18.63 -13.16 -2.66
N GLY A 180 17.91 -12.14 -2.17
CA GLY A 180 17.62 -10.94 -2.94
C GLY A 180 16.47 -11.06 -3.95
N LEU A 181 15.79 -12.22 -4.04
CA LEU A 181 14.73 -12.48 -5.01
C LEU A 181 13.54 -11.51 -4.89
N ALA A 182 13.13 -11.17 -3.66
CA ALA A 182 12.06 -10.21 -3.45
C ALA A 182 12.40 -8.83 -4.02
N LYS A 183 13.63 -8.33 -3.81
CA LYS A 183 14.11 -7.08 -4.40
C LYS A 183 14.13 -7.17 -5.93
N LEU A 184 14.70 -8.25 -6.49
CA LEU A 184 14.77 -8.47 -7.93
C LEU A 184 13.37 -8.44 -8.57
N LEU A 185 12.43 -9.24 -8.06
CA LEU A 185 11.08 -9.32 -8.61
C LEU A 185 10.31 -8.00 -8.47
N THR A 186 10.47 -7.30 -7.34
CA THR A 186 9.85 -5.97 -7.15
C THR A 186 10.36 -4.98 -8.19
N GLN A 187 11.67 -4.99 -8.51
CA GLN A 187 12.24 -4.11 -9.54
C GLN A 187 11.75 -4.49 -10.95
N GLU A 188 11.77 -5.77 -11.30
CA GLU A 188 11.33 -6.21 -12.63
C GLU A 188 9.85 -5.91 -12.85
N LEU A 189 9.01 -6.17 -11.85
CA LEU A 189 7.58 -5.84 -11.92
C LEU A 189 7.35 -4.32 -12.00
N THR A 190 8.13 -3.52 -11.28
CA THR A 190 8.11 -2.05 -11.37
C THR A 190 8.40 -1.59 -12.79
N LYS A 191 9.40 -2.16 -13.46
CA LYS A 191 9.73 -1.85 -14.87
C LYS A 191 8.56 -2.15 -15.80
N GLU A 192 7.90 -3.28 -15.62
CA GLU A 192 6.73 -3.65 -16.44
C GLU A 192 5.54 -2.70 -16.22
N ILE A 193 5.25 -2.35 -14.96
CA ILE A 193 4.18 -1.39 -14.60
C ILE A 193 4.46 -0.02 -15.25
N LEU A 194 5.71 0.46 -15.18
CA LEU A 194 6.10 1.74 -15.80
C LEU A 194 6.00 1.72 -17.33
N LYS A 195 6.33 0.61 -18.00
CA LYS A 195 6.14 0.43 -19.45
C LYS A 195 4.68 0.54 -19.87
N LEU A 196 3.76 0.15 -18.99
CA LEU A 196 2.31 0.30 -19.20
C LEU A 196 1.80 1.72 -18.89
N GLY A 197 2.68 2.67 -18.54
CA GLY A 197 2.32 4.04 -18.19
C GLY A 197 1.61 4.18 -16.84
N LYS A 198 1.71 3.16 -15.99
CA LYS A 198 1.10 3.12 -14.66
C LYS A 198 2.08 3.56 -13.58
N ILE A 199 1.58 3.78 -12.37
CA ILE A 199 2.36 4.20 -11.21
C ILE A 199 2.50 3.01 -10.27
N PRO A 200 3.69 2.39 -10.17
CA PRO A 200 3.93 1.34 -9.20
C PRO A 200 3.93 1.92 -7.79
N TYR A 201 3.19 1.33 -6.89
CA TYR A 201 3.29 1.63 -5.49
C TYR A 201 3.38 0.36 -4.65
N TYR A 202 3.99 0.50 -3.50
CA TYR A 202 4.19 -0.60 -2.56
C TYR A 202 3.52 -0.22 -1.23
N THR A 203 2.89 -1.18 -0.57
CA THR A 203 2.30 -0.94 0.74
C THR A 203 2.69 -2.03 1.72
N THR A 204 2.89 -1.64 2.96
CA THR A 204 3.13 -2.56 4.05
C THR A 204 2.83 -1.89 5.39
N TRP A 205 2.44 -2.67 6.37
CA TRP A 205 2.27 -2.17 7.72
C TRP A 205 3.62 -2.03 8.43
N SER A 206 3.70 -1.14 9.40
CA SER A 206 4.95 -0.76 10.08
C SER A 206 5.66 -1.93 10.78
N GLY A 207 4.92 -2.95 11.22
CA GLY A 207 5.48 -4.15 11.84
C GLY A 207 6.17 -5.10 10.84
N ASN A 208 5.92 -4.99 9.54
CA ASN A 208 6.55 -5.85 8.53
C ASN A 208 7.88 -5.30 8.04
N ILE A 209 8.89 -5.35 8.90
CA ILE A 209 10.24 -4.84 8.64
C ILE A 209 10.88 -5.47 7.40
N ALA A 210 10.62 -6.75 7.15
CA ALA A 210 11.18 -7.44 5.98
C ALA A 210 10.63 -6.85 4.67
N SER A 211 9.33 -6.60 4.61
CA SER A 211 8.67 -5.99 3.48
C SER A 211 9.12 -4.54 3.27
N MET A 212 9.24 -3.73 4.34
CA MET A 212 9.77 -2.36 4.25
C MET A 212 11.19 -2.33 3.69
N ARG A 213 12.07 -3.22 4.17
CA ARG A 213 13.45 -3.34 3.64
C ARG A 213 13.45 -3.71 2.16
N THR A 214 12.56 -4.58 1.73
CA THR A 214 12.42 -4.95 0.32
C THR A 214 12.00 -3.75 -0.52
N ALA A 215 10.99 -3.01 -0.10
CA ALA A 215 10.52 -1.80 -0.79
C ALA A 215 11.66 -0.77 -0.95
N ILE A 216 12.34 -0.43 0.16
CA ILE A 216 13.44 0.55 0.15
C ILE A 216 14.59 0.06 -0.74
N ALA A 217 15.00 -1.21 -0.61
CA ALA A 217 16.06 -1.78 -1.42
C ALA A 217 15.71 -1.84 -2.92
N ALA A 218 14.43 -1.95 -3.26
CA ALA A 218 13.93 -1.91 -4.64
C ALA A 218 13.78 -0.50 -5.22
N GLY A 219 14.07 0.56 -4.45
CA GLY A 219 14.03 1.96 -4.89
C GLY A 219 12.74 2.70 -4.57
N PHE A 220 11.93 2.15 -3.67
CA PHE A 220 10.74 2.81 -3.16
C PHE A 220 11.06 3.63 -1.91
N TYR A 221 10.31 4.69 -1.65
CA TYR A 221 10.43 5.53 -0.46
C TYR A 221 9.05 5.81 0.13
N PRO A 222 8.92 5.96 1.46
CA PRO A 222 7.63 6.24 2.10
C PRO A 222 7.13 7.63 1.71
N VAL A 223 5.84 7.74 1.40
CA VAL A 223 5.22 8.99 0.94
C VAL A 223 4.02 9.39 1.77
N TRP A 224 3.19 8.42 2.19
CA TRP A 224 2.05 8.70 3.05
C TRP A 224 1.72 7.52 3.96
N VAL A 225 1.03 7.83 5.02
CA VAL A 225 0.44 6.86 5.95
C VAL A 225 -1.07 6.96 5.87
N GLU A 226 -1.73 5.82 6.03
CA GLU A 226 -3.17 5.72 5.95
C GLU A 226 -3.70 4.70 6.95
N TYR A 227 -4.74 5.11 7.70
CA TYR A 227 -5.55 4.26 8.55
C TYR A 227 -7.01 4.37 8.11
N PHE A 228 -7.78 3.31 8.29
CA PHE A 228 -9.21 3.31 7.99
C PHE A 228 -9.96 2.40 8.95
N ALA A 229 -11.26 2.67 9.11
CA ALA A 229 -12.13 1.80 9.88
C ALA A 229 -12.65 0.63 9.04
N GLU A 230 -12.74 -0.52 9.68
CA GLU A 230 -13.40 -1.70 9.14
C GLU A 230 -14.33 -2.32 10.19
N GLU A 231 -15.22 -3.23 9.79
CA GLU A 231 -16.09 -3.92 10.73
C GLU A 231 -15.28 -4.74 11.72
N ALA A 232 -15.58 -4.58 13.01
CA ALA A 232 -14.91 -5.36 14.02
C ALA A 232 -15.37 -6.83 13.91
N SER A 233 -14.41 -7.74 13.71
CA SER A 233 -14.68 -9.17 13.85
C SER A 233 -15.21 -9.45 15.27
N LEU A 234 -16.37 -10.08 15.36
CA LEU A 234 -16.98 -10.52 16.62
C LEU A 234 -16.20 -11.68 17.24
#